data_5b0320fc03926ba874a6c6e69d7c3e40
#
_entry.id   5b0320fc03926ba874a6c6e69d7c3e40
#
_cell.length_a   1.000
_cell.length_b   1.000
_cell.length_c   1.000
_cell.angle_alpha   90.00
_cell.angle_beta   90.00
_cell.angle_gamma   90.00
#
_symmetry.space_group_name_H-M   'P 1'
#
loop_
_entity.id
_entity.type
_entity.pdbx_description
1 polymer ?
#
loop_
_entity_poly.entity_id
_entity_poly.type
_entity_poly.pdbx_seq_one_letter_code
_entity_poly.pdbx_strand_id
1 'polypeptide(L)'
;GLGSGGLVNTRYVVGILDALKECKEIQLDEKLLGIYANWIKENPYDEGQGWGRVPWSQKEMEVTEEMLDCARSNDVSLVIIGRTAGEDQDNNTNLGSYCLTETEEDLICRVCEVSKCTVVVLNVGNIIDMSWVEKYHPQAVLYAWQGGQEGGNGVADVLTGKVCACGKLTDTIAERIEYYPSTENFGDPYKNYYKEDIYVGYRYFETFAKDKVLYPFGYGLSYTNFETKAEIFKNTEDELTVAATVT
;
A
#
# COMPACT_ATOMS: atom_id res chain seq x y z
N GLY A 1 -8.38 -10.73 -6.82
CA GLY A 1 -7.98 -10.36 -5.47
C GLY A 1 -8.85 -10.99 -4.41
N LEU A 2 -8.21 -11.44 -3.36
CA LEU A 2 -8.87 -11.89 -2.15
C LEU A 2 -9.18 -10.64 -1.32
N GLY A 3 -10.42 -10.18 -1.35
CA GLY A 3 -10.88 -9.07 -0.50
C GLY A 3 -11.44 -9.59 0.83
N SER A 4 -11.64 -8.68 1.80
CA SER A 4 -12.27 -9.04 3.09
C SER A 4 -13.68 -9.63 2.97
N GLY A 5 -14.31 -9.55 1.83
CA GLY A 5 -15.58 -10.21 1.51
C GLY A 5 -15.44 -11.66 1.03
N GLY A 6 -14.26 -12.24 1.13
CA GLY A 6 -13.96 -13.59 0.65
C GLY A 6 -13.73 -13.67 -0.86
N LEU A 7 -13.76 -14.91 -1.36
CA LEU A 7 -13.65 -15.20 -2.79
C LEU A 7 -14.90 -14.74 -3.52
N VAL A 8 -14.81 -13.66 -4.24
CA VAL A 8 -15.89 -13.19 -5.12
C VAL A 8 -15.75 -13.90 -6.46
N ASN A 9 -16.84 -14.48 -6.94
CA ASN A 9 -16.90 -15.15 -8.23
C ASN A 9 -16.88 -14.08 -9.35
N THR A 10 -15.69 -13.76 -9.85
CA THR A 10 -15.50 -12.79 -10.94
C THR A 10 -15.37 -13.52 -12.28
N ARG A 11 -15.84 -12.90 -13.35
CA ARG A 11 -15.66 -13.44 -14.72
C ARG A 11 -14.21 -13.40 -15.17
N TYR A 12 -13.47 -12.39 -14.72
CA TYR A 12 -12.05 -12.16 -14.98
C TYR A 12 -11.50 -11.21 -13.91
N VAL A 13 -10.19 -11.10 -13.84
CA VAL A 13 -9.48 -10.12 -13.03
C VAL A 13 -8.34 -9.56 -13.88
N VAL A 14 -8.18 -8.25 -13.90
CA VAL A 14 -7.04 -7.58 -14.53
C VAL A 14 -6.00 -7.29 -13.46
N GLY A 15 -4.88 -8.00 -13.51
CA GLY A 15 -3.73 -7.73 -12.66
C GLY A 15 -2.93 -6.50 -13.13
N ILE A 16 -2.06 -5.98 -12.27
CA ILE A 16 -1.21 -4.82 -12.60
C ILE A 16 -0.34 -5.14 -13.81
N LEU A 17 0.30 -6.31 -13.84
CA LEU A 17 1.14 -6.72 -14.96
C LEU A 17 0.32 -6.89 -16.25
N ASP A 18 -0.90 -7.43 -16.17
CA ASP A 18 -1.75 -7.61 -17.34
C ASP A 18 -2.08 -6.27 -17.98
N ALA A 19 -2.47 -5.29 -17.14
CA ALA A 19 -2.77 -3.94 -17.60
C ALA A 19 -1.54 -3.25 -18.21
N LEU A 20 -0.36 -3.41 -17.59
CA LEU A 20 0.88 -2.82 -18.12
C LEU A 20 1.30 -3.43 -19.46
N LYS A 21 1.03 -4.71 -19.71
CA LYS A 21 1.28 -5.36 -21.02
C LYS A 21 0.43 -4.77 -22.14
N GLU A 22 -0.76 -4.27 -21.82
CA GLU A 22 -1.66 -3.64 -22.80
C GLU A 22 -1.34 -2.16 -23.03
N CYS A 23 -0.50 -1.54 -22.20
CA CYS A 23 -0.08 -0.14 -22.34
C CYS A 23 0.91 0.01 -23.50
N LYS A 24 0.54 0.83 -24.50
CA LYS A 24 1.39 1.10 -25.66
C LYS A 24 2.47 2.15 -25.40
N GLU A 25 2.32 2.92 -24.34
CA GLU A 25 3.19 4.01 -23.93
C GLU A 25 4.45 3.54 -23.22
N ILE A 26 4.49 2.28 -22.80
CA ILE A 26 5.60 1.68 -22.06
C ILE A 26 6.10 0.41 -22.76
N GLN A 27 7.35 0.08 -22.51
CA GLN A 27 7.94 -1.18 -22.92
C GLN A 27 8.39 -1.95 -21.68
N LEU A 28 7.91 -3.17 -21.53
CA LEU A 28 8.31 -4.05 -20.44
C LEU A 28 9.62 -4.78 -20.80
N ASP A 29 10.43 -5.07 -19.79
CA ASP A 29 11.65 -5.86 -19.95
C ASP A 29 11.30 -7.35 -20.08
N GLU A 30 11.39 -7.87 -21.31
CA GLU A 30 11.06 -9.26 -21.63
C GLU A 30 11.96 -10.27 -20.88
N LYS A 31 13.20 -9.89 -20.58
CA LYS A 31 14.13 -10.75 -19.84
C LYS A 31 13.66 -10.90 -18.39
N LEU A 32 13.32 -9.80 -17.73
CA LEU A 32 12.80 -9.81 -16.37
C LEU A 32 11.46 -10.55 -16.28
N LEU A 33 10.58 -10.32 -17.26
CA LEU A 33 9.32 -11.08 -17.37
C LEU A 33 9.57 -12.59 -17.47
N GLY A 34 10.56 -13.00 -18.25
CA GLY A 34 10.94 -14.41 -18.40
C GLY A 34 11.46 -15.02 -17.09
N ILE A 35 12.27 -14.27 -16.33
CA ILE A 35 12.79 -14.69 -15.03
C ILE A 35 11.62 -14.96 -14.07
N TYR A 36 10.72 -13.99 -13.88
CA TYR A 36 9.56 -14.15 -13.01
C TYR A 36 8.60 -15.24 -13.48
N ALA A 37 8.33 -15.32 -14.78
CA ALA A 37 7.46 -16.35 -15.35
C ALA A 37 7.97 -17.78 -15.10
N ASN A 38 9.28 -17.99 -15.10
CA ASN A 38 9.87 -19.27 -14.77
C ASN A 38 9.81 -19.56 -13.27
N TRP A 39 10.14 -18.56 -12.44
CA TRP A 39 10.11 -18.71 -10.99
C TRP A 39 8.70 -19.04 -10.46
N ILE A 40 7.65 -18.38 -10.99
CA ILE A 40 6.25 -18.61 -10.58
C ILE A 40 5.80 -20.06 -10.88
N LYS A 41 6.32 -20.71 -11.91
CA LYS A 41 5.98 -22.11 -12.19
C LYS A 41 6.44 -23.06 -11.09
N GLU A 42 7.56 -22.74 -10.46
CA GLU A 42 8.15 -23.51 -9.35
C GLU A 42 7.62 -23.03 -7.98
N ASN A 43 7.13 -21.80 -7.90
CA ASN A 43 6.59 -21.19 -6.70
C ASN A 43 5.18 -20.63 -6.97
N PRO A 44 4.18 -21.52 -7.15
CA PRO A 44 2.81 -21.10 -7.42
C PRO A 44 2.23 -20.36 -6.20
N TYR A 45 1.17 -19.61 -6.44
CA TYR A 45 0.43 -18.92 -5.39
C TYR A 45 0.01 -19.90 -4.28
N ASP A 46 0.31 -19.56 -3.03
CA ASP A 46 -0.11 -20.34 -1.87
C ASP A 46 -1.54 -19.94 -1.47
N GLU A 47 -2.49 -20.82 -1.72
CA GLU A 47 -3.91 -20.64 -1.38
C GLU A 47 -4.19 -20.88 0.12
N GLY A 48 -3.17 -21.30 0.87
CA GLY A 48 -3.34 -21.67 2.29
C GLY A 48 -4.08 -23.00 2.47
N GLN A 49 -4.41 -23.29 3.71
CA GLN A 49 -5.07 -24.54 4.09
C GLN A 49 -6.54 -24.34 4.52
N GLY A 50 -7.25 -23.43 3.87
CA GLY A 50 -8.66 -23.13 4.14
C GLY A 50 -8.91 -21.67 4.48
N TRP A 51 -10.12 -21.38 4.91
CA TRP A 51 -10.60 -20.04 5.24
C TRP A 51 -9.72 -19.38 6.32
N GLY A 52 -9.37 -18.12 6.12
CA GLY A 52 -8.52 -17.35 7.05
C GLY A 52 -7.09 -17.87 7.19
N ARG A 53 -6.58 -18.71 6.28
CA ARG A 53 -5.24 -19.32 6.36
C ARG A 53 -4.36 -19.06 5.14
N VAL A 54 -4.76 -18.16 4.26
CA VAL A 54 -3.89 -17.69 3.17
C VAL A 54 -2.78 -16.86 3.80
N PRO A 55 -1.50 -17.09 3.46
CA PRO A 55 -0.41 -16.27 3.98
C PRO A 55 -0.62 -14.77 3.70
N TRP A 56 -0.24 -13.90 4.63
CA TRP A 56 -0.34 -12.44 4.45
C TRP A 56 0.43 -11.95 3.23
N SER A 57 1.63 -12.48 3.02
CA SER A 57 2.43 -12.26 1.82
C SER A 57 2.70 -13.57 1.12
N GLN A 58 2.80 -13.53 -0.19
CA GLN A 58 3.32 -14.64 -0.97
C GLN A 58 4.85 -14.65 -0.91
N LYS A 59 5.46 -15.80 -1.20
CA LYS A 59 6.90 -15.88 -1.31
C LYS A 59 7.39 -14.93 -2.40
N GLU A 60 8.41 -14.15 -2.10
CA GLU A 60 9.11 -13.31 -3.07
C GLU A 60 10.40 -14.01 -3.52
N MET A 61 10.85 -13.71 -4.74
CA MET A 61 12.08 -14.23 -5.31
C MET A 61 13.28 -13.46 -4.77
N GLU A 62 14.34 -14.18 -4.39
CA GLU A 62 15.60 -13.56 -4.02
C GLU A 62 16.20 -12.77 -5.19
N VAL A 63 16.71 -11.59 -4.92
CA VAL A 63 17.26 -10.71 -5.95
C VAL A 63 18.58 -11.26 -6.48
N THR A 64 18.64 -11.44 -7.80
CA THR A 64 19.85 -11.90 -8.51
C THR A 64 20.56 -10.75 -9.23
N GLU A 65 21.83 -10.90 -9.55
CA GLU A 65 22.56 -9.91 -10.35
C GLU A 65 21.92 -9.74 -11.75
N GLU A 66 21.34 -10.79 -12.30
CA GLU A 66 20.63 -10.70 -13.57
C GLU A 66 19.41 -9.78 -13.50
N MET A 67 18.66 -9.79 -12.41
CA MET A 67 17.54 -8.87 -12.17
C MET A 67 18.04 -7.42 -11.97
N LEU A 68 19.15 -7.25 -11.27
CA LEU A 68 19.76 -5.94 -11.08
C LEU A 68 20.32 -5.36 -12.39
N ASP A 69 20.83 -6.19 -13.28
CA ASP A 69 21.23 -5.74 -14.62
C ASP A 69 20.03 -5.26 -15.44
N CYS A 70 18.88 -5.91 -15.33
CA CYS A 70 17.63 -5.40 -15.90
C CYS A 70 17.28 -4.03 -15.27
N ALA A 71 17.33 -3.90 -13.95
CA ALA A 71 17.03 -2.62 -13.26
C ALA A 71 17.97 -1.48 -13.69
N ARG A 72 19.28 -1.73 -13.86
CA ARG A 72 20.27 -0.75 -14.34
C ARG A 72 20.01 -0.27 -15.77
N SER A 73 19.52 -1.17 -16.63
CA SER A 73 19.36 -0.90 -18.06
C SER A 73 18.04 -0.19 -18.39
N ASN A 74 17.04 -0.33 -17.55
CA ASN A 74 15.74 0.28 -17.75
C ASN A 74 15.62 1.70 -17.18
N ASP A 75 14.61 2.45 -17.60
CA ASP A 75 14.40 3.82 -17.13
C ASP A 75 13.66 3.87 -15.79
N VAL A 76 12.76 2.89 -15.57
CA VAL A 76 11.97 2.77 -14.34
C VAL A 76 11.92 1.31 -13.90
N SER A 77 12.11 1.09 -12.61
CA SER A 77 11.86 -0.20 -11.96
C SER A 77 10.60 -0.11 -11.10
N LEU A 78 9.65 -1.00 -11.34
CA LEU A 78 8.46 -1.15 -10.50
C LEU A 78 8.67 -2.29 -9.52
N VAL A 79 8.61 -2.00 -8.22
CA VAL A 79 8.61 -3.01 -7.15
C VAL A 79 7.18 -3.08 -6.60
N ILE A 80 6.56 -4.25 -6.66
CA ILE A 80 5.17 -4.43 -6.24
C ILE A 80 5.16 -5.26 -4.96
N ILE A 81 4.72 -4.64 -3.86
CA ILE A 81 4.54 -5.30 -2.57
C ILE A 81 3.06 -5.65 -2.43
N GLY A 82 2.77 -6.94 -2.28
CA GLY A 82 1.41 -7.46 -2.15
C GLY A 82 1.10 -7.98 -0.75
N ARG A 83 -0.13 -7.79 -0.30
CA ARG A 83 -0.68 -8.48 0.87
C ARG A 83 -2.04 -9.06 0.52
N THR A 84 -2.32 -10.24 1.04
CA THR A 84 -3.65 -10.82 0.95
C THR A 84 -4.59 -10.08 1.91
N ALA A 85 -5.88 -10.08 1.61
CA ALA A 85 -6.85 -9.57 2.56
C ALA A 85 -7.03 -10.55 3.72
N GLY A 86 -7.19 -10.00 4.89
CA GLY A 86 -7.16 -10.72 6.14
C GLY A 86 -8.51 -11.00 6.75
N GLU A 87 -9.51 -11.46 6.00
CA GLU A 87 -10.73 -11.92 6.65
C GLU A 87 -10.41 -13.11 7.58
N ASP A 88 -10.86 -13.02 8.84
CA ASP A 88 -10.51 -13.92 9.93
C ASP A 88 -9.00 -13.97 10.29
N GLN A 89 -8.24 -12.99 9.87
CA GLN A 89 -6.84 -12.83 10.24
C GLN A 89 -6.59 -11.39 10.66
N ASP A 90 -6.07 -11.20 11.86
CA ASP A 90 -5.64 -9.88 12.32
C ASP A 90 -4.23 -9.56 11.79
N ASN A 91 -4.04 -8.34 11.30
CA ASN A 91 -2.71 -7.83 10.97
C ASN A 91 -1.84 -7.85 12.24
N ASN A 92 -0.57 -8.17 12.08
CA ASN A 92 0.37 -8.31 13.19
C ASN A 92 1.77 -7.84 12.77
N THR A 93 2.69 -7.76 13.72
CA THR A 93 4.07 -7.29 13.51
C THR A 93 5.00 -8.32 12.86
N ASN A 94 4.50 -9.51 12.51
CA ASN A 94 5.32 -10.51 11.85
C ASN A 94 5.74 -10.03 10.45
N LEU A 95 6.89 -10.53 10.00
CA LEU A 95 7.37 -10.32 8.65
C LEU A 95 6.34 -10.84 7.64
N GLY A 96 6.07 -10.03 6.63
CA GLY A 96 5.07 -10.33 5.59
C GLY A 96 3.63 -9.94 5.95
N SER A 97 3.36 -9.49 7.18
CA SER A 97 2.08 -8.86 7.57
C SER A 97 2.23 -7.33 7.60
N TYR A 98 2.39 -6.71 8.76
CA TYR A 98 2.67 -5.28 8.87
C TYR A 98 4.07 -4.92 8.38
N CYS A 99 5.07 -5.69 8.79
CA CYS A 99 6.45 -5.49 8.34
C CYS A 99 6.70 -6.15 6.98
N LEU A 100 7.70 -5.65 6.23
CA LEU A 100 8.21 -6.33 5.05
C LEU A 100 8.85 -7.68 5.44
N THR A 101 8.86 -8.64 4.52
CA THR A 101 9.75 -9.80 4.65
C THR A 101 11.19 -9.37 4.38
N GLU A 102 12.16 -10.19 4.83
CA GLU A 102 13.58 -9.92 4.57
C GLU A 102 13.86 -9.85 3.05
N THR A 103 13.21 -10.71 2.26
CA THR A 103 13.36 -10.72 0.80
C THR A 103 12.75 -9.48 0.13
N GLU A 104 11.57 -9.02 0.60
CA GLU A 104 10.96 -7.78 0.11
C GLU A 104 11.81 -6.55 0.46
N GLU A 105 12.39 -6.53 1.66
CA GLU A 105 13.27 -5.45 2.09
C GLU A 105 14.58 -5.43 1.27
N ASP A 106 15.21 -6.60 1.05
CA ASP A 106 16.39 -6.75 0.20
C ASP A 106 16.08 -6.33 -1.26
N LEU A 107 14.92 -6.71 -1.80
CA LEU A 107 14.48 -6.32 -3.13
C LEU A 107 14.39 -4.79 -3.26
N ILE A 108 13.70 -4.11 -2.34
CA ILE A 108 13.59 -2.64 -2.37
C ILE A 108 14.97 -1.99 -2.26
N CYS A 109 15.77 -2.44 -1.28
CA CYS A 109 17.12 -1.92 -1.03
C CYS A 109 17.97 -1.99 -2.29
N ARG A 110 18.17 -3.18 -2.83
CA ARG A 110 19.07 -3.41 -3.97
C ARG A 110 18.58 -2.79 -5.26
N VAL A 111 17.27 -2.76 -5.51
CA VAL A 111 16.72 -2.08 -6.68
C VAL A 111 16.89 -0.57 -6.57
N CYS A 112 16.63 0.04 -5.40
CA CYS A 112 16.86 1.47 -5.19
C CYS A 112 18.32 1.87 -5.39
N GLU A 113 19.28 1.00 -5.04
CA GLU A 113 20.72 1.27 -5.22
C GLU A 113 21.17 1.36 -6.69
N VAL A 114 20.51 0.62 -7.59
CA VAL A 114 21.00 0.48 -8.97
C VAL A 114 20.09 1.09 -10.02
N SER A 115 18.81 1.24 -9.74
CA SER A 115 17.84 1.75 -10.70
C SER A 115 17.91 3.26 -10.85
N LYS A 116 17.66 3.76 -12.06
CA LYS A 116 17.55 5.21 -12.32
C LYS A 116 16.32 5.82 -11.64
N CYS A 117 15.24 5.07 -11.55
CA CYS A 117 13.99 5.48 -10.93
C CYS A 117 13.28 4.23 -10.39
N THR A 118 13.08 4.17 -9.08
CA THR A 118 12.35 3.10 -8.41
C THR A 118 10.98 3.60 -7.96
N VAL A 119 9.93 2.93 -8.40
CA VAL A 119 8.56 3.17 -7.94
C VAL A 119 8.09 1.93 -7.20
N VAL A 120 7.71 2.09 -5.94
CA VAL A 120 7.13 1.00 -5.15
C VAL A 120 5.62 1.12 -5.16
N VAL A 121 4.95 0.04 -5.56
CA VAL A 121 3.49 -0.06 -5.60
C VAL A 121 3.03 -0.97 -4.47
N LEU A 122 2.23 -0.44 -3.55
CA LEU A 122 1.68 -1.17 -2.43
C LEU A 122 0.26 -1.66 -2.76
N ASN A 123 0.16 -2.93 -3.15
CA ASN A 123 -1.12 -3.59 -3.39
C ASN A 123 -1.54 -4.35 -2.12
N VAL A 124 -1.95 -3.60 -1.11
CA VAL A 124 -2.19 -4.08 0.24
C VAL A 124 -3.56 -3.61 0.74
N GLY A 125 -4.19 -4.38 1.63
CA GLY A 125 -5.50 -4.04 2.18
C GLY A 125 -5.45 -3.23 3.47
N ASN A 126 -4.29 -3.21 4.13
CA ASN A 126 -4.07 -2.55 5.41
C ASN A 126 -2.90 -1.57 5.31
N ILE A 127 -2.73 -0.73 6.32
CA ILE A 127 -1.47 -0.02 6.48
C ILE A 127 -0.35 -1.02 6.81
N ILE A 128 0.83 -0.74 6.30
CA ILE A 128 2.06 -1.48 6.59
C ILE A 128 3.12 -0.53 7.14
N ASP A 129 4.19 -1.09 7.70
CA ASP A 129 5.36 -0.29 8.08
C ASP A 129 5.90 0.46 6.86
N MET A 130 6.12 1.76 7.00
CA MET A 130 6.62 2.64 5.95
C MET A 130 8.01 3.22 6.27
N SER A 131 8.67 2.76 7.32
CA SER A 131 10.00 3.25 7.74
C SER A 131 11.08 3.02 6.68
N TRP A 132 10.91 2.01 5.83
CA TRP A 132 11.79 1.70 4.71
C TRP A 132 11.84 2.80 3.64
N VAL A 133 10.82 3.66 3.54
CA VAL A 133 10.79 4.76 2.56
C VAL A 133 11.90 5.76 2.84
N GLU A 134 12.08 6.17 4.10
CA GLU A 134 13.17 7.05 4.50
C GLU A 134 14.53 6.35 4.44
N LYS A 135 14.55 5.04 4.63
CA LYS A 135 15.80 4.26 4.60
C LYS A 135 16.36 4.05 3.19
N TYR A 136 15.50 3.77 2.21
CA TYR A 136 15.92 3.37 0.85
C TYR A 136 15.62 4.41 -0.23
N HIS A 137 14.86 5.45 0.08
CA HIS A 137 14.58 6.60 -0.79
C HIS A 137 14.09 6.24 -2.20
N PRO A 138 13.06 5.40 -2.38
CA PRO A 138 12.46 5.21 -3.70
C PRO A 138 11.96 6.57 -4.25
N GLN A 139 11.99 6.76 -5.57
CA GLN A 139 11.56 8.01 -6.18
C GLN A 139 10.05 8.26 -6.06
N ALA A 140 9.26 7.19 -5.95
CA ALA A 140 7.83 7.28 -5.67
C ALA A 140 7.31 6.04 -4.95
N VAL A 141 6.25 6.24 -4.17
CA VAL A 141 5.45 5.15 -3.58
C VAL A 141 3.98 5.38 -3.96
N LEU A 142 3.38 4.38 -4.59
CA LEU A 142 1.95 4.36 -4.91
C LEU A 142 1.23 3.41 -3.96
N TYR A 143 0.42 3.96 -3.06
CA TYR A 143 -0.44 3.17 -2.19
C TYR A 143 -1.72 2.82 -2.98
N ALA A 144 -1.69 1.69 -3.67
CA ALA A 144 -2.76 1.28 -4.60
C ALA A 144 -3.94 0.65 -3.89
N TRP A 145 -3.76 0.24 -2.64
CA TRP A 145 -4.71 -0.58 -1.88
C TRP A 145 -5.06 -1.90 -2.61
N GLN A 146 -6.19 -2.48 -2.31
CA GLN A 146 -6.72 -3.63 -3.04
C GLN A 146 -7.76 -3.18 -4.05
N GLY A 147 -7.40 -3.22 -5.32
CA GLY A 147 -8.31 -2.93 -6.40
C GLY A 147 -9.35 -4.04 -6.60
N GLY A 148 -10.49 -3.69 -7.20
CA GLY A 148 -11.47 -4.65 -7.65
C GLY A 148 -11.05 -5.36 -8.94
N GLN A 149 -12.02 -5.87 -9.69
CA GLN A 149 -11.83 -6.62 -10.93
C GLN A 149 -10.96 -5.90 -11.97
N GLU A 150 -11.04 -4.57 -12.02
CA GLU A 150 -10.29 -3.68 -12.93
C GLU A 150 -9.12 -2.95 -12.22
N GLY A 151 -8.71 -3.41 -11.05
CA GLY A 151 -7.69 -2.75 -10.24
C GLY A 151 -6.37 -2.52 -10.97
N GLY A 152 -5.93 -3.49 -11.79
CA GLY A 152 -4.73 -3.35 -12.60
C GLY A 152 -4.80 -2.19 -13.60
N ASN A 153 -5.95 -2.00 -14.25
CA ASN A 153 -6.15 -0.89 -15.20
C ASN A 153 -6.05 0.47 -14.50
N GLY A 154 -6.67 0.61 -13.32
CA GLY A 154 -6.58 1.84 -12.53
C GLY A 154 -5.14 2.17 -12.10
N VAL A 155 -4.38 1.18 -11.67
CA VAL A 155 -2.96 1.33 -11.32
C VAL A 155 -2.13 1.72 -12.54
N ALA A 156 -2.33 1.04 -13.68
CA ALA A 156 -1.61 1.34 -14.92
C ALA A 156 -1.92 2.77 -15.43
N ASP A 157 -3.17 3.22 -15.35
CA ASP A 157 -3.56 4.58 -15.75
C ASP A 157 -2.85 5.65 -14.89
N VAL A 158 -2.65 5.40 -13.60
CA VAL A 158 -1.89 6.31 -12.72
C VAL A 158 -0.40 6.25 -13.05
N LEU A 159 0.19 5.06 -13.17
CA LEU A 159 1.62 4.88 -13.43
C LEU A 159 2.05 5.47 -14.78
N THR A 160 1.19 5.42 -15.79
CA THR A 160 1.46 5.99 -17.11
C THR A 160 1.12 7.48 -17.22
N GLY A 161 0.59 8.09 -16.15
CA GLY A 161 0.19 9.49 -16.14
C GLY A 161 -1.09 9.81 -16.93
N LYS A 162 -1.82 8.80 -17.39
CA LYS A 162 -3.11 8.97 -18.05
C LYS A 162 -4.17 9.54 -17.10
N VAL A 163 -4.05 9.21 -15.81
CA VAL A 163 -4.87 9.76 -14.74
C VAL A 163 -3.94 10.25 -13.62
N CYS A 164 -4.21 11.46 -13.11
CA CYS A 164 -3.51 11.98 -11.94
C CYS A 164 -3.93 11.22 -10.68
N ALA A 165 -2.96 10.84 -9.85
CA ALA A 165 -3.25 10.30 -8.53
C ALA A 165 -3.91 11.38 -7.67
N CYS A 166 -5.20 11.21 -7.36
CA CYS A 166 -5.99 12.15 -6.55
C CYS A 166 -6.46 11.55 -5.22
N GLY A 167 -6.23 10.26 -5.01
CA GLY A 167 -6.57 9.56 -3.78
C GLY A 167 -5.80 10.11 -2.59
N LYS A 168 -6.42 10.04 -1.41
CA LYS A 168 -5.85 10.47 -0.13
C LYS A 168 -5.88 9.31 0.85
N LEU A 169 -4.90 9.24 1.74
CA LEU A 169 -4.87 8.23 2.78
C LEU A 169 -6.10 8.32 3.67
N THR A 170 -6.74 7.20 3.90
CA THR A 170 -7.87 7.04 4.81
C THR A 170 -7.45 6.75 6.25
N ASP A 171 -6.15 6.61 6.45
CA ASP A 171 -5.53 6.25 7.72
C ASP A 171 -4.34 7.16 8.02
N THR A 172 -4.00 7.28 9.30
CA THR A 172 -2.74 7.87 9.74
C THR A 172 -1.69 6.76 9.79
N ILE A 173 -0.54 6.97 9.14
CA ILE A 173 0.60 6.06 9.21
C ILE A 173 1.61 6.65 10.19
N ALA A 174 1.77 5.99 11.33
CA ALA A 174 2.75 6.35 12.34
C ALA A 174 4.13 5.77 12.01
N GLU A 175 5.19 6.33 12.61
CA GLU A 175 6.56 5.85 12.47
C GLU A 175 6.74 4.41 12.96
N ARG A 176 5.92 4.00 13.93
CA ARG A 176 6.01 2.68 14.59
C ARG A 176 4.63 2.22 15.02
N ILE A 177 4.43 0.93 15.01
CA ILE A 177 3.16 0.34 15.43
C ILE A 177 2.86 0.60 16.93
N GLU A 178 3.90 0.72 17.76
CA GLU A 178 3.74 0.98 19.19
C GLU A 178 3.14 2.37 19.49
N TYR A 179 3.10 3.26 18.50
CA TYR A 179 2.51 4.59 18.66
C TYR A 179 0.99 4.61 18.50
N TYR A 180 0.40 3.50 18.05
CA TYR A 180 -1.07 3.36 18.04
C TYR A 180 -1.56 2.95 19.42
N PRO A 181 -2.50 3.70 20.02
CA PRO A 181 -2.98 3.42 21.38
C PRO A 181 -3.55 2.01 21.57
N SER A 182 -4.13 1.46 20.53
CA SER A 182 -4.70 0.10 20.55
C SER A 182 -3.67 -1.02 20.65
N THR A 183 -2.40 -0.78 20.30
CA THR A 183 -1.36 -1.81 20.24
C THR A 183 -1.18 -2.53 21.59
N GLU A 184 -1.31 -1.81 22.70
CA GLU A 184 -1.11 -2.38 24.04
C GLU A 184 -2.20 -3.37 24.47
N ASN A 185 -3.40 -3.27 23.92
CA ASN A 185 -4.56 -4.06 24.37
C ASN A 185 -5.30 -4.79 23.23
N PHE A 186 -4.75 -4.74 22.02
CA PHE A 186 -5.32 -5.45 20.88
C PHE A 186 -5.16 -6.97 21.05
N GLY A 187 -6.19 -7.72 20.69
CA GLY A 187 -6.14 -9.18 20.65
C GLY A 187 -6.29 -9.88 22.00
N ASP A 188 -6.67 -9.20 23.08
CA ASP A 188 -7.00 -9.89 24.34
C ASP A 188 -8.28 -10.74 24.17
N PRO A 189 -8.19 -12.09 24.32
CA PRO A 189 -9.33 -12.97 24.09
C PRO A 189 -10.44 -12.91 25.17
N TYR A 190 -10.15 -12.28 26.30
CA TYR A 190 -11.07 -12.24 27.44
C TYR A 190 -11.66 -10.88 27.71
N LYS A 191 -10.94 -9.79 27.34
CA LYS A 191 -11.35 -8.43 27.66
C LYS A 191 -11.01 -7.49 26.50
N ASN A 192 -11.95 -6.64 26.14
CA ASN A 192 -11.75 -5.56 25.21
C ASN A 192 -11.94 -4.23 25.92
N TYR A 193 -10.94 -3.38 25.84
CA TYR A 193 -10.95 -2.05 26.45
C TYR A 193 -10.93 -1.00 25.33
N TYR A 194 -11.95 -0.15 25.30
CA TYR A 194 -12.02 1.00 24.41
C TYR A 194 -11.15 2.16 24.93
N LYS A 195 -9.83 1.91 25.02
CA LYS A 195 -8.87 2.91 25.55
C LYS A 195 -8.79 4.18 24.72
N GLU A 196 -9.07 4.08 23.44
CA GLU A 196 -8.99 5.23 22.53
C GLU A 196 -10.21 6.17 22.67
N ASP A 197 -11.34 5.66 23.17
CA ASP A 197 -12.60 6.40 23.26
C ASP A 197 -12.93 7.07 21.92
N ILE A 198 -13.15 8.39 21.90
CA ILE A 198 -13.38 9.18 20.68
C ILE A 198 -12.09 9.43 19.86
N TYR A 199 -10.92 9.20 20.45
CA TYR A 199 -9.62 9.48 19.86
C TYR A 199 -9.08 8.29 19.04
N VAL A 200 -9.89 7.80 18.10
CA VAL A 200 -9.49 6.72 17.20
C VAL A 200 -8.76 7.29 15.99
N GLY A 201 -7.65 6.65 15.60
CA GLY A 201 -6.89 6.99 14.40
C GLY A 201 -6.36 8.43 14.40
N TYR A 202 -6.64 9.19 13.34
CA TYR A 202 -6.13 10.55 13.20
C TYR A 202 -6.50 11.49 14.35
N ARG A 203 -7.64 11.27 15.03
CA ARG A 203 -8.04 12.11 16.17
C ARG A 203 -7.05 12.01 17.33
N TYR A 204 -6.52 10.81 17.57
CA TYR A 204 -5.46 10.62 18.56
C TYR A 204 -4.18 11.35 18.15
N PHE A 205 -3.70 11.07 16.95
CA PHE A 205 -2.44 11.61 16.48
C PHE A 205 -2.49 13.14 16.38
N GLU A 206 -3.54 13.72 15.81
CA GLU A 206 -3.70 15.18 15.72
C GLU A 206 -3.78 15.87 17.09
N THR A 207 -4.27 15.18 18.10
CA THR A 207 -4.45 15.74 19.44
C THR A 207 -3.22 15.56 20.32
N PHE A 208 -2.61 14.37 20.31
CA PHE A 208 -1.64 13.97 21.33
C PHE A 208 -0.26 13.58 20.79
N ALA A 209 -0.13 13.22 19.51
CA ALA A 209 1.07 12.56 19.01
C ALA A 209 1.40 12.94 17.55
N LYS A 210 1.29 14.21 17.17
CA LYS A 210 1.61 14.70 15.82
C LYS A 210 3.04 14.40 15.39
N ASP A 211 3.95 14.44 16.35
CA ASP A 211 5.37 14.18 16.16
C ASP A 211 5.71 12.69 15.87
N LYS A 212 4.72 11.80 15.95
CA LYS A 212 4.85 10.37 15.71
C LYS A 212 4.34 9.93 14.34
N VAL A 213 3.91 10.87 13.51
CA VAL A 213 3.23 10.59 12.23
C VAL A 213 4.20 10.70 11.07
N LEU A 214 4.32 9.64 10.27
CA LEU A 214 4.99 9.67 8.96
C LEU A 214 4.08 10.28 7.88
N TYR A 215 2.86 9.75 7.77
CA TYR A 215 1.88 10.22 6.78
C TYR A 215 0.54 10.42 7.48
N PRO A 216 0.04 11.67 7.53
CA PRO A 216 -1.22 11.96 8.20
C PRO A 216 -2.43 11.45 7.39
N PHE A 217 -3.55 11.27 8.06
CA PHE A 217 -4.85 11.11 7.42
C PHE A 217 -5.08 12.22 6.39
N GLY A 218 -5.55 11.84 5.21
CA GLY A 218 -5.76 12.77 4.10
C GLY A 218 -4.50 13.13 3.31
N TYR A 219 -3.34 12.54 3.65
CA TYR A 219 -2.11 12.72 2.86
C TYR A 219 -2.24 12.12 1.47
N GLY A 220 -1.66 12.79 0.51
CA GLY A 220 -1.51 12.32 -0.86
C GLY A 220 -1.04 13.44 -1.76
N LEU A 221 -0.02 13.15 -2.56
CA LEU A 221 0.55 14.09 -3.52
C LEU A 221 -0.32 14.16 -4.79
N SER A 222 -0.26 15.31 -5.45
CA SER A 222 -0.89 15.55 -6.74
C SER A 222 0.01 16.48 -7.54
N TYR A 223 -0.28 16.62 -8.83
CA TYR A 223 0.40 17.60 -9.69
C TYR A 223 -0.23 19.00 -9.60
N THR A 224 -1.26 19.17 -8.77
CA THR A 224 -1.95 20.44 -8.52
C THR A 224 -1.99 20.71 -7.02
N ASN A 225 -1.78 21.96 -6.63
CA ASN A 225 -1.97 22.40 -5.27
C ASN A 225 -3.34 23.08 -5.11
N PHE A 226 -3.99 22.84 -4.00
CA PHE A 226 -5.25 23.48 -3.64
C PHE A 226 -5.10 24.25 -2.33
N GLU A 227 -5.63 25.47 -2.30
CA GLU A 227 -5.80 26.21 -1.06
C GLU A 227 -7.25 26.03 -0.58
N THR A 228 -7.42 25.56 0.64
CA THR A 228 -8.74 25.38 1.23
C THR A 228 -8.92 26.31 2.42
N LYS A 229 -9.99 27.12 2.38
CA LYS A 229 -10.40 27.98 3.50
C LYS A 229 -11.77 27.54 3.98
N ALA A 230 -11.93 27.40 5.30
CA ALA A 230 -13.20 27.05 5.90
C ALA A 230 -13.65 28.18 6.84
N GLU A 231 -14.92 28.57 6.73
CA GLU A 231 -15.54 29.59 7.57
C GLU A 231 -16.82 29.05 8.19
N ILE A 232 -17.00 29.29 9.48
CA ILE A 232 -18.23 28.91 10.20
C ILE A 232 -19.20 30.07 10.12
N PHE A 233 -20.32 29.87 9.42
CA PHE A 233 -21.39 30.89 9.27
C PHE A 233 -22.43 30.82 10.37
N LYS A 234 -22.70 29.64 10.88
CA LYS A 234 -23.67 29.41 11.93
C LYS A 234 -23.20 28.30 12.85
N ASN A 235 -23.29 28.52 14.12
CA ASN A 235 -23.01 27.53 15.16
C ASN A 235 -24.03 27.70 16.28
N THR A 236 -25.03 26.82 16.33
CA THR A 236 -26.07 26.78 17.35
C THR A 236 -26.14 25.36 17.91
N GLU A 237 -26.99 25.12 18.92
CA GLU A 237 -27.16 23.77 19.48
C GLU A 237 -27.68 22.76 18.43
N ASP A 238 -28.47 23.23 17.46
CA ASP A 238 -29.13 22.37 16.46
C ASP A 238 -28.50 22.44 15.06
N GLU A 239 -27.64 23.42 14.77
CA GLU A 239 -27.15 23.64 13.41
C GLU A 239 -25.73 24.21 13.39
N LEU A 240 -24.89 23.54 12.59
CA LEU A 240 -23.56 24.01 12.22
C LEU A 240 -23.52 24.20 10.68
N THR A 241 -23.30 25.43 10.23
CA THR A 241 -23.11 25.73 8.81
C THR A 241 -21.65 26.15 8.57
N VAL A 242 -20.96 25.40 7.73
CA VAL A 242 -19.57 25.65 7.34
C VAL A 242 -19.53 25.87 5.83
N ALA A 243 -18.88 26.95 5.39
CA ALA A 243 -18.55 27.12 3.98
C ALA A 243 -17.06 26.80 3.79
N ALA A 244 -16.76 25.99 2.77
CA ALA A 244 -15.41 25.72 2.35
C ALA A 244 -15.18 26.30 0.95
N THR A 245 -14.13 27.10 0.79
CA THR A 245 -13.67 27.61 -0.49
C THR A 245 -12.41 26.89 -0.87
N VAL A 246 -12.37 26.35 -2.08
CA VAL A 246 -11.20 25.66 -2.65
C VAL A 246 -10.76 26.46 -3.89
N THR A 247 -9.49 26.82 -3.96
CA THR A 247 -8.87 27.54 -5.09
C THR A 247 -7.63 26.82 -5.57
#